data_88e6114626f57e2691480380c158b086
#
_entry.id   88e6114626f57e2691480380c158b086
#
_cell.length_a   1.000
_cell.length_b   1.000
_cell.length_c   1.000
_cell.angle_alpha   90.00
_cell.angle_beta   90.00
_cell.angle_gamma   90.00
#
_symmetry.space_group_name_H-M   'P 1'
#
loop_
_entity.id
_entity.type
_entity.pdbx_description
1 polymer ?
#
loop_
_entity_poly.entity_id
_entity_poly.type
_entity_poly.pdbx_seq_one_letter_code
_entity_poly.pdbx_strand_id
1 'polypeptide(L)'
;FWEWQTTDEAKTTQRYCSETVVMPFPKNDVRIEISARNKKGKFVKKFEYTVDVDSYFIKKDRRMQYPTYDVHYTGNPSRRVDIVLLPEGYTADEMDKFKADCKLFAEGLFSLSPYKENQDQFNIRAVLAPSQESGVDIPGEYIWKNTILNSSFYTFDSERYIMTYDNKSLRDLSANVPYDFIYIIANTQKYGGGAIYNHYGISISGNLHAAKVYVHEFGHLFLGLGDEYVEVGSSYNDMYPT
;
A
#
# COMPACT_ATOMS: atom_id res chain seq x y z
N PHE A 1 2.42 -9.70 -12.49
CA PHE A 1 1.48 -10.73 -12.17
C PHE A 1 1.81 -11.98 -12.94
N TRP A 2 1.78 -13.11 -12.26
CA TRP A 2 2.25 -14.37 -12.81
C TRP A 2 1.51 -14.81 -14.06
N GLU A 3 0.17 -14.67 -14.08
CA GLU A 3 -0.68 -15.14 -15.17
C GLU A 3 -0.76 -14.18 -16.37
N TRP A 4 -0.41 -12.93 -16.20
CA TRP A 4 -0.52 -11.95 -17.29
C TRP A 4 0.28 -12.36 -18.53
N GLN A 5 1.42 -13.05 -18.38
CA GLN A 5 2.25 -13.50 -19.48
C GLN A 5 1.56 -14.48 -20.41
N THR A 6 0.51 -15.14 -19.95
CA THR A 6 -0.26 -16.13 -20.71
C THR A 6 -1.49 -15.53 -21.39
N THR A 7 -1.90 -14.33 -20.98
CA THR A 7 -3.08 -13.67 -21.55
C THR A 7 -2.81 -13.10 -22.95
N ASP A 8 -3.84 -13.01 -23.76
CA ASP A 8 -3.72 -12.39 -25.09
C ASP A 8 -3.47 -10.87 -24.97
N GLU A 9 -4.00 -10.24 -23.94
CA GLU A 9 -3.71 -8.84 -23.64
C GLU A 9 -2.21 -8.61 -23.42
N ALA A 10 -1.56 -9.43 -22.63
CA ALA A 10 -0.12 -9.30 -22.34
C ALA A 10 0.75 -9.49 -23.59
N LYS A 11 0.29 -10.25 -24.58
CA LYS A 11 0.98 -10.48 -25.84
C LYS A 11 0.83 -9.32 -26.84
N THR A 12 -0.25 -8.56 -26.73
CA THR A 12 -0.67 -7.59 -27.75
C THR A 12 -0.69 -6.14 -27.24
N THR A 13 -0.74 -5.92 -25.90
CA THR A 13 -0.91 -4.59 -25.32
C THR A 13 0.30 -4.19 -24.48
N GLN A 14 0.87 -3.03 -24.79
CA GLN A 14 1.90 -2.39 -23.98
C GLN A 14 1.22 -1.41 -23.02
N ARG A 15 1.47 -1.57 -21.73
CA ARG A 15 0.98 -0.66 -20.69
C ARG A 15 2.12 0.02 -19.95
N TYR A 16 1.88 1.25 -19.52
CA TYR A 16 2.75 1.98 -18.61
C TYR A 16 2.20 1.81 -17.18
N CYS A 17 3.08 1.37 -16.26
CA CYS A 17 2.77 1.33 -14.84
C CYS A 17 3.59 2.43 -14.15
N SER A 18 2.91 3.34 -13.46
CA SER A 18 3.57 4.38 -12.67
C SER A 18 4.07 3.76 -11.37
N GLU A 19 5.33 3.33 -11.37
CA GLU A 19 5.97 2.78 -10.18
C GLU A 19 6.97 3.76 -9.58
N THR A 20 7.19 3.62 -8.27
CA THR A 20 8.13 4.45 -7.53
C THR A 20 9.18 3.59 -6.86
N VAL A 21 10.41 4.10 -6.79
CA VAL A 21 11.48 3.50 -6.01
C VAL A 21 11.77 4.40 -4.82
N VAL A 22 11.79 3.82 -3.63
CA VAL A 22 12.14 4.53 -2.40
C VAL A 22 13.57 4.17 -2.02
N MET A 23 14.36 5.20 -1.71
CA MET A 23 15.72 5.03 -1.23
C MET A 23 16.03 6.07 -0.15
N PRO A 24 17.01 5.86 0.72
CA PRO A 24 17.47 6.89 1.64
C PRO A 24 17.87 8.15 0.88
N PHE A 25 17.59 9.33 1.46
CA PHE A 25 17.93 10.61 0.82
C PHE A 25 19.46 10.69 0.63
N PRO A 26 19.96 10.79 -0.62
CA PRO A 26 21.38 10.78 -0.89
C PRO A 26 22.02 12.12 -0.51
N LYS A 27 23.24 12.06 0.05
CA LYS A 27 24.04 13.25 0.39
C LYS A 27 24.96 13.69 -0.76
N ASN A 28 25.24 12.78 -1.68
CA ASN A 28 26.04 13.00 -2.87
C ASN A 28 25.34 12.37 -4.06
N ASP A 29 25.80 12.66 -5.26
CA ASP A 29 25.31 12.02 -6.48
C ASP A 29 25.32 10.51 -6.36
N VAL A 30 24.24 9.89 -6.79
CA VAL A 30 24.09 8.44 -6.74
C VAL A 30 23.68 7.89 -8.10
N ARG A 31 24.19 6.71 -8.41
CA ARG A 31 23.80 5.96 -9.59
C ARG A 31 22.76 4.92 -9.21
N ILE A 32 21.59 5.02 -9.84
CA ILE A 32 20.51 4.05 -9.69
C ILE A 32 20.62 3.05 -10.84
N GLU A 33 20.67 1.76 -10.53
CA GLU A 33 20.65 0.68 -11.51
C GLU A 33 19.42 -0.20 -11.25
N ILE A 34 18.61 -0.42 -12.29
CA ILE A 34 17.47 -1.34 -12.24
C ILE A 34 17.81 -2.58 -13.04
N SER A 35 17.71 -3.72 -12.40
CA SER A 35 17.95 -5.02 -13.01
C SER A 35 16.68 -5.88 -12.94
N ALA A 36 16.40 -6.61 -14.02
CA ALA A 36 15.30 -7.56 -14.05
C ALA A 36 15.82 -8.98 -14.29
N ARG A 37 15.14 -9.98 -13.74
CA ARG A 37 15.44 -11.38 -14.02
C ARG A 37 15.05 -11.74 -15.45
N ASN A 38 15.94 -12.41 -16.15
CA ASN A 38 15.64 -13.02 -17.44
C ASN A 38 15.02 -14.42 -17.24
N LYS A 39 14.60 -15.06 -18.34
CA LYS A 39 14.04 -16.43 -18.33
C LYS A 39 14.97 -17.51 -17.77
N LYS A 40 16.26 -17.20 -17.57
CA LYS A 40 17.25 -18.11 -16.98
C LYS A 40 17.53 -17.78 -15.50
N GLY A 41 16.69 -16.94 -14.87
CA GLY A 41 16.83 -16.51 -13.48
C GLY A 41 17.98 -15.55 -13.20
N LYS A 42 18.73 -15.10 -14.22
CA LYS A 42 19.84 -14.15 -14.05
C LYS A 42 19.37 -12.71 -14.09
N PHE A 43 19.86 -11.90 -13.16
CA PHE A 43 19.64 -10.45 -13.19
C PHE A 43 20.41 -9.82 -14.38
N VAL A 44 19.72 -9.02 -15.14
CA VAL A 44 20.25 -8.26 -16.27
C VAL A 44 19.87 -6.79 -16.08
N LYS A 45 20.88 -5.92 -16.10
CA LYS A 45 20.67 -4.48 -15.99
C LYS A 45 19.79 -4.00 -17.17
N LYS A 46 18.72 -3.28 -16.84
CA LYS A 46 17.72 -2.75 -17.79
C LYS A 46 17.75 -1.23 -17.89
N PHE A 47 18.12 -0.57 -16.79
CA PHE A 47 18.11 0.89 -16.70
C PHE A 47 19.23 1.36 -15.78
N GLU A 48 19.78 2.51 -16.09
CA GLU A 48 20.75 3.22 -15.25
C GLU A 48 20.48 4.71 -15.33
N TYR A 49 20.52 5.37 -14.19
CA TYR A 49 20.37 6.82 -14.11
C TYR A 49 21.22 7.38 -12.97
N THR A 50 21.94 8.48 -13.24
CA THR A 50 22.66 9.21 -12.20
C THR A 50 21.79 10.34 -11.70
N VAL A 51 21.54 10.35 -10.40
CA VAL A 51 20.83 11.42 -9.70
C VAL A 51 21.88 12.43 -9.24
N ASP A 52 21.85 13.60 -9.83
CA ASP A 52 22.57 14.78 -9.35
C ASP A 52 21.71 15.41 -8.22
N VAL A 53 22.21 15.37 -6.99
CA VAL A 53 21.46 15.84 -5.79
C VAL A 53 21.19 17.33 -5.79
N ASP A 54 21.92 18.10 -6.61
CA ASP A 54 21.75 19.54 -6.75
C ASP A 54 20.94 19.93 -7.99
N SER A 55 20.44 18.94 -8.72
CA SER A 55 19.62 19.17 -9.90
C SER A 55 18.37 19.99 -9.56
N TYR A 56 18.08 20.98 -10.40
CA TYR A 56 16.86 21.80 -10.34
C TYR A 56 15.56 20.97 -10.41
N PHE A 57 15.59 19.80 -11.02
CA PHE A 57 14.42 18.93 -11.16
C PHE A 57 14.10 18.15 -9.88
N ILE A 58 15.00 18.14 -8.89
CA ILE A 58 14.74 17.49 -7.60
C ILE A 58 13.89 18.41 -6.74
N LYS A 59 12.70 17.95 -6.41
CA LYS A 59 11.81 18.67 -5.51
C LYS A 59 12.14 18.31 -4.08
N LYS A 60 12.62 19.29 -3.33
CA LYS A 60 12.99 19.17 -1.91
C LYS A 60 11.85 19.61 -0.99
N ASP A 61 10.78 20.19 -1.54
CA ASP A 61 9.63 20.69 -0.78
C ASP A 61 8.66 19.57 -0.43
N ARG A 62 8.09 19.61 0.75
CA ARG A 62 6.92 18.84 1.08
C ARG A 62 5.68 19.48 0.42
N ARG A 63 5.10 18.83 -0.56
CA ARG A 63 3.98 19.36 -1.35
C ARG A 63 2.64 19.34 -0.65
N MET A 64 2.45 18.39 0.24
CA MET A 64 1.22 18.24 0.99
C MET A 64 1.56 18.11 2.46
N GLN A 65 0.94 18.95 3.29
CA GLN A 65 1.05 18.86 4.73
C GLN A 65 -0.36 18.69 5.28
N TYR A 66 -0.65 17.47 5.72
CA TYR A 66 -1.88 17.15 6.40
C TYR A 66 -1.64 17.01 7.90
N PRO A 67 -2.64 17.31 8.74
CA PRO A 67 -2.58 16.96 10.15
C PRO A 67 -2.32 15.47 10.32
N THR A 68 -1.64 15.10 11.40
CA THR A 68 -1.32 13.73 11.73
C THR A 68 -1.92 13.35 13.07
N TYR A 69 -2.13 12.05 13.28
CA TYR A 69 -2.69 11.52 14.50
C TYR A 69 -1.90 10.29 14.96
N ASP A 70 -1.38 10.33 16.17
CA ASP A 70 -0.70 9.19 16.78
C ASP A 70 -1.73 8.18 17.29
N VAL A 71 -1.85 7.07 16.59
CA VAL A 71 -2.74 5.94 16.95
C VAL A 71 -2.10 5.12 18.05
N HIS A 72 -0.83 4.79 17.88
CA HIS A 72 0.01 4.08 18.83
C HIS A 72 1.46 4.57 18.63
N TYR A 73 2.05 5.15 19.68
CA TYR A 73 3.39 5.70 19.60
C TYR A 73 4.24 5.28 20.79
N THR A 74 5.30 4.54 20.54
CA THR A 74 6.15 3.93 21.57
C THR A 74 7.56 4.49 21.61
N GLY A 75 7.96 5.28 20.64
CA GLY A 75 9.28 5.88 20.66
C GLY A 75 9.84 6.35 19.33
N ASN A 76 11.14 6.59 19.31
CA ASN A 76 11.83 7.17 18.17
C ASN A 76 11.72 6.26 16.93
N PRO A 77 11.28 6.79 15.78
CA PRO A 77 11.16 6.06 14.51
C PRO A 77 12.41 5.30 14.09
N SER A 78 13.61 5.83 14.41
CA SER A 78 14.87 5.13 14.07
C SER A 78 15.07 3.77 14.78
N ARG A 79 14.19 3.41 15.71
CA ARG A 79 14.26 2.20 16.54
C ARG A 79 12.94 1.45 16.64
N ARG A 80 11.99 1.78 15.78
CA ARG A 80 10.65 1.20 15.75
C ARG A 80 10.29 0.83 14.32
N VAL A 81 9.32 -0.03 14.17
CA VAL A 81 8.61 -0.26 12.92
C VAL A 81 7.53 0.79 12.81
N ASP A 82 7.63 1.67 11.85
CA ASP A 82 6.69 2.76 11.66
C ASP A 82 5.66 2.41 10.58
N ILE A 83 4.39 2.34 10.96
CA ILE A 83 3.25 2.10 10.07
C ILE A 83 2.52 3.43 9.88
N VAL A 84 2.37 3.86 8.63
CA VAL A 84 1.48 4.98 8.30
C VAL A 84 0.13 4.47 7.82
N LEU A 85 -0.94 5.00 8.41
CA LEU A 85 -2.32 4.74 8.00
C LEU A 85 -2.82 5.91 7.15
N LEU A 86 -3.33 5.60 5.95
CA LEU A 86 -3.86 6.58 5.01
C LEU A 86 -5.37 6.39 4.82
N PRO A 87 -6.15 7.48 4.79
CA PRO A 87 -7.59 7.42 4.52
C PRO A 87 -7.83 7.29 3.02
N GLU A 88 -8.80 6.48 2.65
CA GLU A 88 -9.33 6.43 1.30
C GLU A 88 -10.84 6.53 1.32
N GLY A 89 -11.40 7.53 0.64
CA GLY A 89 -12.83 7.76 0.61
C GLY A 89 -13.43 8.28 1.93
N TYR A 90 -12.66 8.91 2.79
CA TYR A 90 -13.16 9.65 3.95
C TYR A 90 -13.17 11.14 3.64
N THR A 91 -14.32 11.78 3.78
CA THR A 91 -14.44 13.25 3.67
C THR A 91 -13.91 13.97 4.91
N ALA A 92 -13.82 15.29 4.86
CA ALA A 92 -13.38 16.08 6.02
C ALA A 92 -14.24 15.82 7.28
N ASP A 93 -15.55 15.67 7.09
CA ASP A 93 -16.50 15.40 8.18
C ASP A 93 -16.39 13.96 8.72
N GLU A 94 -15.75 13.06 8.00
CA GLU A 94 -15.54 11.66 8.38
C GLU A 94 -14.17 11.39 9.00
N MET A 95 -13.35 12.41 9.26
CA MET A 95 -12.01 12.21 9.83
C MET A 95 -12.05 11.62 11.26
N ASP A 96 -13.08 11.87 12.04
CA ASP A 96 -13.22 11.23 13.36
C ASP A 96 -13.59 9.74 13.23
N LYS A 97 -14.38 9.37 12.21
CA LYS A 97 -14.61 7.97 11.85
C LYS A 97 -13.28 7.31 11.44
N PHE A 98 -12.50 7.96 10.58
CA PHE A 98 -11.19 7.43 10.18
C PHE A 98 -10.27 7.17 11.38
N LYS A 99 -10.20 8.10 12.34
CA LYS A 99 -9.43 7.89 13.59
C LYS A 99 -9.92 6.68 14.38
N ALA A 100 -11.24 6.45 14.42
CA ALA A 100 -11.82 5.28 15.08
C ALA A 100 -11.43 3.99 14.35
N ASP A 101 -11.49 3.99 13.02
CA ASP A 101 -11.08 2.86 12.18
C ASP A 101 -9.57 2.57 12.31
N CYS A 102 -8.73 3.61 12.45
CA CYS A 102 -7.30 3.45 12.75
C CYS A 102 -7.05 2.76 14.10
N LYS A 103 -7.82 3.07 15.13
CA LYS A 103 -7.73 2.39 16.43
C LYS A 103 -8.12 0.92 16.29
N LEU A 104 -9.20 0.64 15.57
CA LEU A 104 -9.64 -0.73 15.30
C LEU A 104 -8.56 -1.54 14.56
N PHE A 105 -7.84 -0.92 13.63
CA PHE A 105 -6.67 -1.53 12.99
C PHE A 105 -5.61 -1.92 14.01
N ALA A 106 -5.20 -0.98 14.88
CA ALA A 106 -4.18 -1.22 15.90
C ALA A 106 -4.61 -2.30 16.89
N GLU A 107 -5.85 -2.27 17.37
CA GLU A 107 -6.43 -3.28 18.26
C GLU A 107 -6.44 -4.66 17.59
N GLY A 108 -6.84 -4.74 16.32
CA GLY A 108 -6.82 -5.98 15.54
C GLY A 108 -5.41 -6.54 15.42
N LEU A 109 -4.45 -5.71 15.04
CA LEU A 109 -3.05 -6.10 14.90
C LEU A 109 -2.48 -6.63 16.22
N PHE A 110 -2.65 -5.88 17.30
CA PHE A 110 -2.11 -6.24 18.62
C PHE A 110 -2.93 -7.28 19.40
N SER A 111 -4.02 -7.78 18.82
CA SER A 111 -4.74 -8.93 19.37
C SER A 111 -4.06 -10.26 19.09
N LEU A 112 -3.16 -10.33 18.10
CA LEU A 112 -2.55 -11.55 17.59
C LEU A 112 -1.04 -11.60 17.82
N SER A 113 -0.54 -12.79 18.16
CA SER A 113 0.90 -13.07 18.14
C SER A 113 1.45 -13.10 16.71
N PRO A 114 2.67 -12.62 16.46
CA PRO A 114 3.64 -12.11 17.45
C PRO A 114 3.53 -10.60 17.72
N TYR A 115 2.56 -9.91 17.13
CA TYR A 115 2.41 -8.46 17.27
C TYR A 115 2.03 -8.05 18.69
N LYS A 116 1.21 -8.87 19.36
CA LYS A 116 0.75 -8.64 20.75
C LYS A 116 1.92 -8.49 21.73
N GLU A 117 2.89 -9.37 21.66
CA GLU A 117 4.04 -9.39 22.54
C GLU A 117 5.08 -8.31 22.19
N ASN A 118 5.03 -7.80 20.97
CA ASN A 118 5.99 -6.85 20.44
C ASN A 118 5.39 -5.47 20.14
N GLN A 119 4.22 -5.15 20.70
CA GLN A 119 3.53 -3.88 20.40
C GLN A 119 4.36 -2.64 20.75
N ASP A 120 5.28 -2.74 21.69
CA ASP A 120 6.22 -1.69 22.06
C ASP A 120 7.29 -1.41 20.99
N GLN A 121 7.43 -2.29 20.00
CA GLN A 121 8.35 -2.12 18.87
C GLN A 121 7.71 -1.37 17.67
N PHE A 122 6.42 -1.04 17.75
CA PHE A 122 5.70 -0.40 16.67
C PHE A 122 5.31 1.03 17.00
N ASN A 123 5.34 1.89 15.99
CA ASN A 123 4.60 3.15 15.93
C ASN A 123 3.54 3.02 14.84
N ILE A 124 2.33 3.50 15.10
CA ILE A 124 1.24 3.58 14.13
C ILE A 124 0.74 5.02 14.11
N ARG A 125 0.83 5.67 12.97
CA ARG A 125 0.38 7.05 12.79
C ARG A 125 -0.55 7.18 11.60
N ALA A 126 -1.54 8.04 11.71
CA ALA A 126 -2.47 8.34 10.64
C ALA A 126 -2.19 9.72 10.05
N VAL A 127 -2.36 9.86 8.73
CA VAL A 127 -2.37 11.13 8.03
C VAL A 127 -3.82 11.52 7.76
N LEU A 128 -4.26 12.68 8.23
CA LEU A 128 -5.66 13.09 8.14
C LEU A 128 -5.90 13.87 6.82
N ALA A 129 -5.90 13.15 5.72
CA ALA A 129 -6.01 13.68 4.37
C ALA A 129 -7.40 13.35 3.77
N PRO A 130 -8.37 14.29 3.75
CA PRO A 130 -9.71 14.00 3.31
C PRO A 130 -9.82 13.84 1.79
N SER A 131 -10.67 12.92 1.37
CA SER A 131 -11.19 12.81 0.01
C SER A 131 -12.29 13.85 -0.23
N GLN A 132 -12.58 14.14 -1.50
CA GLN A 132 -13.68 15.02 -1.87
C GLN A 132 -15.05 14.33 -1.72
N GLU A 133 -15.09 13.01 -1.95
CA GLU A 133 -16.28 12.18 -1.82
C GLU A 133 -16.08 11.01 -0.88
N SER A 134 -17.15 10.61 -0.23
CA SER A 134 -17.19 9.42 0.63
C SER A 134 -17.34 8.14 -0.21
N GLY A 135 -16.61 7.09 0.17
CA GLY A 135 -16.60 5.81 -0.53
C GLY A 135 -15.45 5.68 -1.52
N VAL A 136 -15.48 4.62 -2.31
CA VAL A 136 -14.43 4.26 -3.28
C VAL A 136 -15.05 3.82 -4.60
N ASP A 137 -14.24 3.69 -5.64
CA ASP A 137 -14.69 3.18 -6.93
C ASP A 137 -15.09 1.71 -6.87
N ILE A 138 -16.29 1.41 -7.40
CA ILE A 138 -16.80 0.05 -7.58
C ILE A 138 -17.29 -0.09 -9.03
N PRO A 139 -16.38 -0.31 -9.99
CA PRO A 139 -16.71 -0.33 -11.42
C PRO A 139 -17.85 -1.28 -11.80
N GLY A 140 -17.91 -2.45 -11.19
CA GLY A 140 -18.99 -3.42 -11.44
C GLY A 140 -20.38 -2.96 -10.97
N GLU A 141 -20.45 -1.94 -10.14
CA GLU A 141 -21.69 -1.31 -9.65
C GLU A 141 -21.90 0.09 -10.27
N TYR A 142 -21.06 0.50 -11.23
CA TYR A 142 -21.05 1.82 -11.86
C TYR A 142 -20.92 2.97 -10.85
N ILE A 143 -20.20 2.74 -9.74
CA ILE A 143 -19.90 3.74 -8.73
C ILE A 143 -18.50 4.29 -8.95
N TRP A 144 -18.42 5.61 -9.10
CA TRP A 144 -17.17 6.35 -9.26
C TRP A 144 -17.09 7.47 -8.25
N LYS A 145 -15.94 7.63 -7.59
CA LYS A 145 -15.72 8.57 -6.49
C LYS A 145 -14.43 9.34 -6.69
N ASN A 146 -14.50 10.64 -6.40
CA ASN A 146 -13.31 11.48 -6.40
C ASN A 146 -12.62 11.38 -5.04
N THR A 147 -11.66 10.47 -4.95
CA THR A 147 -10.95 10.16 -3.71
C THR A 147 -9.47 10.53 -3.79
N ILE A 148 -8.81 10.61 -2.64
CA ILE A 148 -7.44 11.13 -2.56
C ILE A 148 -6.38 10.16 -3.09
N LEU A 149 -6.68 8.86 -3.10
CA LEU A 149 -5.77 7.82 -3.58
C LEU A 149 -6.30 7.09 -4.82
N ASN A 150 -7.50 7.43 -5.29
CA ASN A 150 -8.12 6.83 -6.48
C ASN A 150 -8.14 5.29 -6.44
N SER A 151 -8.46 4.72 -5.26
CA SER A 151 -8.52 3.27 -5.13
C SER A 151 -9.80 2.71 -5.74
N SER A 152 -9.67 1.58 -6.43
CA SER A 152 -10.76 0.95 -7.14
C SER A 152 -10.83 -0.54 -6.85
N PHE A 153 -12.03 -1.06 -6.66
CA PHE A 153 -12.33 -2.48 -6.74
C PHE A 153 -12.14 -3.02 -8.17
N TYR A 154 -12.28 -4.30 -8.34
CA TYR A 154 -12.09 -5.01 -9.62
C TYR A 154 -10.66 -4.93 -10.17
N THR A 155 -9.69 -4.69 -9.32
CA THR A 155 -8.29 -4.85 -9.68
C THR A 155 -8.04 -6.31 -10.10
N PHE A 156 -7.37 -6.52 -11.25
CA PHE A 156 -7.12 -7.83 -11.85
C PHE A 156 -8.40 -8.62 -12.20
N ASP A 157 -9.48 -7.93 -12.55
CA ASP A 157 -10.79 -8.51 -12.83
C ASP A 157 -11.40 -9.31 -11.64
N SER A 158 -10.87 -9.10 -10.43
CA SER A 158 -11.38 -9.73 -9.21
C SER A 158 -12.22 -8.73 -8.41
N GLU A 159 -13.48 -9.08 -8.22
CA GLU A 159 -14.46 -8.22 -7.53
C GLU A 159 -14.02 -7.74 -6.15
N ARG A 160 -13.28 -8.57 -5.42
CA ARG A 160 -12.86 -8.30 -4.03
C ARG A 160 -11.53 -7.58 -3.90
N TYR A 161 -10.73 -7.50 -4.97
CA TYR A 161 -9.45 -6.80 -4.89
C TYR A 161 -9.66 -5.30 -5.07
N ILE A 162 -9.24 -4.55 -4.05
CA ILE A 162 -9.19 -3.09 -4.09
C ILE A 162 -7.72 -2.66 -4.05
N MET A 163 -7.31 -1.81 -4.99
CA MET A 163 -5.94 -1.32 -5.09
C MET A 163 -5.93 0.11 -5.61
N THR A 164 -4.80 0.80 -5.44
CA THR A 164 -4.54 2.07 -6.13
C THR A 164 -3.34 1.96 -7.07
N TYR A 165 -3.43 2.63 -8.20
CA TYR A 165 -2.30 2.84 -9.12
C TYR A 165 -1.66 4.23 -8.97
N ASP A 166 -2.20 5.10 -8.11
CA ASP A 166 -1.66 6.43 -7.83
C ASP A 166 -0.50 6.38 -6.83
N ASN A 167 0.59 5.76 -7.27
CA ASN A 167 1.80 5.64 -6.46
C ASN A 167 2.37 6.99 -6.04
N LYS A 168 2.12 8.04 -6.81
CA LYS A 168 2.61 9.37 -6.48
C LYS A 168 1.88 9.94 -5.28
N SER A 169 0.55 9.98 -5.30
CA SER A 169 -0.27 10.44 -4.16
C SER A 169 -0.01 9.58 -2.92
N LEU A 170 0.11 8.26 -3.09
CA LEU A 170 0.45 7.33 -2.03
C LEU A 170 1.75 7.74 -1.29
N ARG A 171 2.81 8.03 -2.04
CA ARG A 171 4.11 8.41 -1.46
C ARG A 171 4.09 9.84 -0.90
N ASP A 172 3.45 10.78 -1.60
CA ASP A 172 3.33 12.17 -1.14
C ASP A 172 2.57 12.25 0.20
N LEU A 173 1.48 11.48 0.36
CA LEU A 173 0.73 11.42 1.61
C LEU A 173 1.52 10.74 2.73
N SER A 174 2.12 9.59 2.45
CA SER A 174 2.91 8.85 3.45
C SER A 174 4.07 9.68 4.01
N ALA A 175 4.67 10.56 3.20
CA ALA A 175 5.78 11.41 3.60
C ALA A 175 5.45 12.47 4.66
N ASN A 176 4.20 12.60 5.10
CA ASN A 176 3.82 13.47 6.22
C ASN A 176 4.32 12.95 7.58
N VAL A 177 4.61 11.65 7.69
CA VAL A 177 5.20 11.02 8.90
C VAL A 177 6.35 10.09 8.48
N PRO A 178 7.29 9.77 9.38
CA PRO A 178 8.18 8.63 9.19
C PRO A 178 7.39 7.34 9.02
N TYR A 179 7.78 6.49 8.05
CA TYR A 179 7.14 5.22 7.81
C TYR A 179 8.11 4.19 7.21
N ASP A 180 7.90 2.94 7.57
CA ASP A 180 8.45 1.75 6.92
C ASP A 180 7.40 1.09 6.04
N PHE A 181 6.14 1.05 6.53
CA PHE A 181 5.03 0.39 5.87
C PHE A 181 3.83 1.33 5.71
N ILE A 182 3.18 1.24 4.56
CA ILE A 182 1.99 2.02 4.21
C ILE A 182 0.77 1.11 4.25
N TYR A 183 -0.26 1.53 4.99
CA TYR A 183 -1.52 0.83 4.99
C TYR A 183 -2.69 1.80 4.75
N ILE A 184 -3.56 1.46 3.80
CA ILE A 184 -4.71 2.27 3.40
C ILE A 184 -5.96 1.66 4.04
N ILE A 185 -6.78 2.50 4.66
CA ILE A 185 -8.10 2.13 5.17
C ILE A 185 -9.15 2.76 4.27
N ALA A 186 -9.92 1.92 3.57
CA ALA A 186 -10.95 2.36 2.63
C ALA A 186 -12.33 2.44 3.29
N ASN A 187 -12.99 3.58 3.12
CA ASN A 187 -14.32 3.87 3.68
C ASN A 187 -15.43 3.19 2.87
N THR A 188 -15.57 1.90 3.02
CA THR A 188 -16.61 1.13 2.32
C THR A 188 -17.04 -0.10 3.14
N GLN A 189 -18.27 -0.58 2.89
CA GLN A 189 -18.78 -1.82 3.47
C GLN A 189 -18.59 -3.02 2.54
N LYS A 190 -18.28 -2.79 1.25
CA LYS A 190 -18.02 -3.87 0.30
C LYS A 190 -16.78 -4.63 0.73
N TYR A 191 -16.92 -5.95 0.91
CA TYR A 191 -15.80 -6.80 1.33
C TYR A 191 -14.67 -6.76 0.31
N GLY A 192 -13.44 -6.58 0.79
CA GLY A 192 -12.25 -6.65 -0.04
C GLY A 192 -11.00 -6.15 0.67
N GLY A 193 -9.89 -6.37 0.02
CA GLY A 193 -8.56 -5.99 0.46
C GLY A 193 -7.54 -6.30 -0.63
N GLY A 194 -6.30 -6.07 -0.32
CA GLY A 194 -5.16 -6.42 -1.16
C GLY A 194 -3.87 -5.88 -0.54
N ALA A 195 -2.78 -6.56 -0.77
CA ALA A 195 -1.48 -6.08 -0.36
C ALA A 195 -0.37 -6.48 -1.33
N ILE A 196 0.62 -5.63 -1.42
CA ILE A 196 1.85 -5.87 -2.19
C ILE A 196 3.01 -5.84 -1.20
N TYR A 197 3.75 -6.93 -1.13
CA TYR A 197 4.91 -7.06 -0.24
C TYR A 197 5.84 -5.85 -0.34
N ASN A 198 6.18 -5.28 0.81
CA ASN A 198 7.08 -4.13 0.96
C ASN A 198 6.68 -2.89 0.13
N HIS A 199 5.39 -2.77 -0.22
CA HIS A 199 4.88 -1.61 -0.94
C HIS A 199 3.73 -0.92 -0.20
N TYR A 200 2.51 -1.48 -0.24
CA TYR A 200 1.39 -1.05 0.59
C TYR A 200 0.36 -2.16 0.73
N GLY A 201 -0.45 -2.05 1.79
CA GLY A 201 -1.67 -2.83 1.97
C GLY A 201 -2.89 -1.92 1.98
N ILE A 202 -4.04 -2.47 1.63
CA ILE A 202 -5.33 -1.78 1.66
C ILE A 202 -6.41 -2.74 2.10
N SER A 203 -7.31 -2.27 2.95
CA SER A 203 -8.53 -2.99 3.29
C SER A 203 -9.66 -2.06 3.68
N ILE A 204 -10.84 -2.63 3.82
CA ILE A 204 -12.08 -1.89 4.06
C ILE A 204 -12.32 -1.67 5.55
N SER A 205 -13.05 -0.62 5.94
CA SER A 205 -13.36 -0.31 7.35
C SER A 205 -14.76 -0.72 7.79
N GLY A 206 -15.73 -0.67 6.92
CA GLY A 206 -17.15 -0.77 7.27
C GLY A 206 -17.73 -2.17 7.44
N ASN A 207 -16.92 -3.22 7.50
CA ASN A 207 -17.35 -4.62 7.55
C ASN A 207 -17.03 -5.26 8.91
N LEU A 208 -17.87 -6.20 9.36
CA LEU A 208 -17.64 -6.95 10.61
C LEU A 208 -16.33 -7.76 10.62
N HIS A 209 -15.79 -8.07 9.46
CA HIS A 209 -14.53 -8.81 9.32
C HIS A 209 -13.32 -7.88 9.14
N ALA A 210 -13.49 -6.56 9.16
CA ALA A 210 -12.43 -5.59 8.89
C ALA A 210 -11.14 -5.87 9.69
N ALA A 211 -11.24 -6.08 11.01
CA ALA A 211 -10.08 -6.36 11.84
C ALA A 211 -9.28 -7.60 11.41
N LYS A 212 -9.96 -8.65 10.92
CA LYS A 212 -9.28 -9.86 10.40
C LYS A 212 -8.61 -9.59 9.06
N VAL A 213 -9.30 -8.86 8.18
CA VAL A 213 -8.75 -8.48 6.87
C VAL A 213 -7.53 -7.58 7.07
N TYR A 214 -7.56 -6.64 8.01
CA TYR A 214 -6.41 -5.80 8.34
C TYR A 214 -5.15 -6.61 8.63
N VAL A 215 -5.26 -7.60 9.51
CA VAL A 215 -4.11 -8.42 9.90
C VAL A 215 -3.67 -9.34 8.77
N HIS A 216 -4.61 -9.88 8.01
CA HIS A 216 -4.33 -10.74 6.85
C HIS A 216 -3.51 -9.97 5.79
N GLU A 217 -4.00 -8.82 5.33
CA GLU A 217 -3.31 -7.99 4.35
C GLU A 217 -1.98 -7.43 4.89
N PHE A 218 -1.92 -7.14 6.19
CA PHE A 218 -0.66 -6.74 6.81
C PHE A 218 0.38 -7.87 6.84
N GLY A 219 -0.05 -9.12 6.94
CA GLY A 219 0.81 -10.29 6.82
C GLY A 219 1.48 -10.38 5.44
N HIS A 220 0.73 -10.13 4.38
CA HIS A 220 1.28 -10.04 3.03
C HIS A 220 2.24 -8.86 2.89
N LEU A 221 1.84 -7.69 3.36
CA LEU A 221 2.63 -6.46 3.27
C LEU A 221 3.97 -6.55 4.02
N PHE A 222 3.92 -6.99 5.27
CA PHE A 222 5.04 -6.92 6.21
C PHE A 222 6.00 -8.11 6.07
N LEU A 223 5.46 -9.32 5.93
CA LEU A 223 6.24 -10.56 5.93
C LEU A 223 6.28 -11.26 4.57
N GLY A 224 5.51 -10.80 3.59
CA GLY A 224 5.40 -11.47 2.30
C GLY A 224 4.77 -12.86 2.39
N LEU A 225 3.89 -13.08 3.39
CA LEU A 225 3.19 -14.35 3.54
C LEU A 225 2.30 -14.61 2.33
N GLY A 226 2.23 -15.84 1.87
CA GLY A 226 1.28 -16.29 0.86
C GLY A 226 -0.05 -16.68 1.48
N ASP A 227 -1.10 -16.72 0.66
CA ASP A 227 -2.39 -17.29 1.04
C ASP A 227 -2.26 -18.81 1.17
N GLU A 228 -2.78 -19.37 2.27
CA GLU A 228 -2.79 -20.81 2.52
C GLU A 228 -4.13 -21.46 2.18
N TYR A 229 -5.07 -20.70 1.64
CA TYR A 229 -6.35 -21.24 1.17
C TYR A 229 -6.31 -21.55 -0.33
N VAL A 230 -7.04 -22.57 -0.73
CA VAL A 230 -7.17 -22.98 -2.13
C VAL A 230 -8.47 -22.43 -2.69
N GLU A 231 -8.37 -21.67 -3.78
CA GLU A 231 -9.54 -21.30 -4.60
C GLU A 231 -9.73 -22.32 -5.72
N VAL A 232 -10.97 -22.81 -5.87
CA VAL A 232 -11.31 -23.74 -6.96
C VAL A 232 -11.13 -23.03 -8.30
N GLY A 233 -10.22 -23.54 -9.13
CA GLY A 233 -9.91 -22.96 -10.44
C GLY A 233 -8.60 -22.17 -10.52
N SER A 234 -7.92 -21.95 -9.41
CA SER A 234 -6.57 -21.35 -9.40
C SER A 234 -5.53 -22.45 -9.58
N SER A 235 -4.69 -22.33 -10.60
CA SER A 235 -3.47 -23.15 -10.69
C SER A 235 -2.34 -22.45 -9.97
N TYR A 236 -1.87 -23.04 -8.88
CA TYR A 236 -0.67 -22.59 -8.21
C TYR A 236 0.55 -23.20 -8.92
N ASN A 237 1.26 -22.39 -9.66
CA ASN A 237 2.64 -22.69 -9.99
C ASN A 237 3.53 -22.08 -8.90
N ASP A 238 4.71 -22.65 -8.66
CA ASP A 238 5.66 -22.18 -7.66
C ASP A 238 5.92 -20.68 -7.81
N MET A 239 5.34 -19.88 -6.92
CA MET A 239 5.55 -18.42 -6.91
C MET A 239 6.95 -18.06 -6.39
N TYR A 240 7.59 -18.97 -5.69
CA TYR A 240 8.94 -18.82 -5.17
C TYR A 240 9.88 -19.76 -5.91
N PRO A 241 10.95 -19.27 -6.55
CA PRO A 241 11.98 -20.15 -7.09
C PRO A 241 12.65 -20.89 -5.93
N THR A 242 12.58 -22.22 -5.95
CA THR A 242 13.37 -23.11 -5.09
C THR A 242 14.85 -23.01 -5.41
#